data_9d066b491a158d7ed36a4a792774b3ec
#
_entry.id   9d066b491a158d7ed36a4a792774b3ec
#
_cell.length_a   1.000
_cell.length_b   1.000
_cell.length_c   1.000
_cell.angle_alpha   90.00
_cell.angle_beta   90.00
_cell.angle_gamma   90.00
#
_symmetry.space_group_name_H-M   'P 1'
#
loop_
_entity.id
_entity.type
_entity.pdbx_description
1 polymer ?
#
loop_
_entity_poly.entity_id
_entity_poly.type
_entity_poly.pdbx_seq_one_letter_code
_entity_poly.pdbx_strand_id
1 'polypeptide(L)'
;MSKKAFGTTSKGVEASLYEISNGSGVRVFLTDYGASVVSIFVKDRDGNERDVILGYDNVKSYEKEYCYFGATVGRYANRISDAKVNIDGVEYKLEANDNENSLHSGSNGFSKRLWTVKEQKADEITFEIEDADLEQGFPGNAVVDVTFKVTGENALAIIYNAKADKTTTFNMTNHSYFNLNGHASGSVYTHTLQINAEHYTPVEFAKANT
;
A
#
# COMPACT_ATOMS: atom_id res chain seq x y z
N MET A 1 2.60 22.61 -5.11
CA MET A 1 2.30 21.19 -5.32
C MET A 1 3.32 20.66 -6.31
N SER A 2 4.11 19.67 -5.94
CA SER A 2 5.10 19.11 -6.86
C SER A 2 4.61 17.80 -7.42
N LYS A 3 4.57 17.71 -8.76
CA LYS A 3 4.40 16.48 -9.52
C LYS A 3 5.66 16.30 -10.37
N LYS A 4 6.26 15.11 -10.32
CA LYS A 4 7.44 14.76 -11.12
C LYS A 4 7.20 13.45 -11.85
N ALA A 5 7.85 13.24 -12.98
CA ALA A 5 7.86 11.94 -13.63
C ALA A 5 8.55 10.91 -12.70
N PHE A 6 7.92 9.75 -12.55
CA PHE A 6 8.46 8.62 -11.77
C PHE A 6 8.91 7.46 -12.67
N GLY A 7 8.74 7.64 -13.95
CA GLY A 7 9.11 6.71 -15.01
C GLY A 7 7.92 6.13 -15.74
N THR A 8 8.20 5.26 -16.70
CA THR A 8 7.19 4.64 -17.54
C THR A 8 7.10 3.15 -17.19
N THR A 9 5.89 2.67 -16.96
CA THR A 9 5.61 1.25 -16.68
C THR A 9 5.95 0.36 -17.87
N SER A 10 6.02 -0.94 -17.66
CA SER A 10 6.20 -1.94 -18.72
C SER A 10 5.07 -1.92 -19.77
N LYS A 11 3.90 -1.40 -19.39
CA LYS A 11 2.73 -1.21 -20.27
C LYS A 11 2.77 0.13 -21.03
N GLY A 12 3.85 0.93 -20.91
CA GLY A 12 4.01 2.21 -21.61
C GLY A 12 3.24 3.38 -21.01
N VAL A 13 2.71 3.24 -19.78
CA VAL A 13 1.98 4.32 -19.08
C VAL A 13 2.92 5.04 -18.13
N GLU A 14 2.87 6.38 -18.13
CA GLU A 14 3.69 7.19 -17.22
C GLU A 14 3.16 7.14 -15.78
N ALA A 15 4.04 6.87 -14.83
CA ALA A 15 3.80 7.04 -13.41
C ALA A 15 4.40 8.36 -12.91
N SER A 16 3.78 8.91 -11.89
CA SER A 16 4.16 10.20 -11.31
C SER A 16 4.50 10.08 -9.83
N LEU A 17 5.38 10.97 -9.37
CA LEU A 17 5.72 11.15 -7.97
C LEU A 17 5.16 12.49 -7.48
N TYR A 18 4.48 12.46 -6.36
CA TYR A 18 3.82 13.59 -5.71
C TYR A 18 4.45 13.84 -4.33
N GLU A 19 4.47 15.08 -3.92
CA GLU A 19 4.91 15.47 -2.58
C GLU A 19 3.77 16.15 -1.84
N ILE A 20 3.59 15.75 -0.57
CA ILE A 20 2.74 16.43 0.41
C ILE A 20 3.55 16.73 1.66
N SER A 21 3.25 17.84 2.34
CA SER A 21 3.98 18.30 3.53
C SER A 21 3.13 19.26 4.34
N ASN A 22 3.29 19.23 5.67
CA ASN A 22 2.72 20.24 6.56
C ASN A 22 3.59 21.50 6.67
N GLY A 23 4.74 21.56 5.99
CA GLY A 23 5.67 22.69 6.05
C GLY A 23 6.50 22.82 7.33
N SER A 24 6.29 21.94 8.33
CA SER A 24 6.90 22.09 9.67
C SER A 24 7.74 20.89 10.13
N GLY A 25 7.79 19.79 9.43
CA GLY A 25 8.63 18.69 9.90
C GLY A 25 8.49 17.37 9.17
N VAL A 26 7.41 17.17 8.42
CA VAL A 26 7.18 15.91 7.69
C VAL A 26 6.94 16.20 6.22
N ARG A 27 7.65 15.48 5.35
CA ARG A 27 7.44 15.44 3.91
C ARG A 27 7.25 14.00 3.48
N VAL A 28 6.23 13.76 2.67
CA VAL A 28 5.89 12.43 2.16
C VAL A 28 5.86 12.45 0.64
N PHE A 29 6.57 11.52 0.04
CA PHE A 29 6.53 11.30 -1.40
C PHE A 29 5.69 10.06 -1.71
N LEU A 30 4.79 10.20 -2.68
CA LEU A 30 3.86 9.16 -3.08
C LEU A 30 3.87 8.99 -4.59
N THR A 31 3.62 7.79 -5.08
CA THR A 31 3.41 7.53 -6.49
C THR A 31 1.98 7.06 -6.75
N ASP A 32 1.45 7.40 -7.93
CA ASP A 32 0.18 6.87 -8.42
C ASP A 32 0.23 5.38 -8.77
N TYR A 33 1.42 4.78 -8.87
CA TYR A 33 1.56 3.33 -8.99
C TYR A 33 1.37 2.64 -7.64
N GLY A 34 0.29 1.89 -7.51
CA GLY A 34 -0.09 1.24 -6.26
C GLY A 34 -0.54 2.21 -5.16
N ALA A 35 -0.79 3.50 -5.48
CA ALA A 35 -0.97 4.57 -4.49
C ALA A 35 0.04 4.40 -3.35
N SER A 36 1.33 4.28 -3.70
CA SER A 36 2.39 3.85 -2.79
C SER A 36 3.09 5.03 -2.13
N VAL A 37 3.40 4.90 -0.85
CA VAL A 37 4.32 5.80 -0.13
C VAL A 37 5.75 5.41 -0.51
N VAL A 38 6.48 6.35 -1.12
CA VAL A 38 7.85 6.13 -1.63
C VAL A 38 8.89 6.53 -0.60
N SER A 39 8.67 7.67 0.09
CA SER A 39 9.57 8.20 1.10
C SER A 39 8.79 8.96 2.17
N ILE A 40 9.25 8.88 3.41
CA ILE A 40 8.78 9.71 4.53
C ILE A 40 9.99 10.38 5.16
N PHE A 41 10.14 11.68 4.95
CA PHE A 41 11.19 12.46 5.59
C PHE A 41 10.69 13.05 6.90
N VAL A 42 11.43 12.78 7.96
CA VAL A 42 11.24 13.34 9.29
C VAL A 42 12.54 13.90 9.83
N LYS A 43 12.46 14.86 10.75
CA LYS A 43 13.64 15.36 11.45
C LYS A 43 13.99 14.47 12.63
N ASP A 44 15.28 14.13 12.76
CA ASP A 44 15.80 13.48 13.95
C ASP A 44 15.96 14.51 15.11
N ARG A 45 16.44 14.06 16.28
CA ARG A 45 16.65 14.90 17.46
C ARG A 45 17.61 16.07 17.23
N ASP A 46 18.49 15.93 16.24
CA ASP A 46 19.53 16.91 15.90
C ASP A 46 19.07 17.83 14.75
N GLY A 47 17.85 17.66 14.26
CA GLY A 47 17.22 18.44 13.20
C GLY A 47 17.57 17.99 11.78
N ASN A 48 18.30 16.88 11.61
CA ASN A 48 18.63 16.35 10.28
C ASN A 48 17.43 15.59 9.70
N GLU A 49 17.13 15.83 8.44
CA GLU A 49 16.09 15.05 7.73
C GLU A 49 16.58 13.63 7.43
N ARG A 50 15.69 12.66 7.67
CA ARG A 50 15.91 11.25 7.35
C ARG A 50 14.68 10.67 6.67
N ASP A 51 14.90 9.92 5.61
CA ASP A 51 13.89 9.04 5.05
C ASP A 51 13.80 7.77 5.91
N VAL A 52 12.63 7.49 6.45
CA VAL A 52 12.43 6.41 7.45
C VAL A 52 11.68 5.21 6.92
N ILE A 53 11.45 5.11 5.61
CA ILE A 53 10.84 3.92 4.99
C ILE A 53 11.66 3.40 3.82
N LEU A 54 11.43 2.15 3.44
CA LEU A 54 12.02 1.56 2.24
C LEU A 54 11.17 1.90 1.01
N GLY A 55 11.83 2.28 -0.07
CA GLY A 55 11.22 2.59 -1.36
C GLY A 55 12.23 2.52 -2.51
N TYR A 56 11.77 2.71 -3.72
CA TYR A 56 12.59 2.74 -4.94
C TYR A 56 12.48 4.08 -5.66
N ASP A 57 13.47 4.40 -6.47
CA ASP A 57 13.59 5.68 -7.17
C ASP A 57 12.79 5.75 -8.49
N ASN A 58 12.16 4.67 -8.91
CA ASN A 58 11.42 4.61 -10.17
C ASN A 58 10.36 3.50 -10.20
N VAL A 59 9.35 3.67 -11.07
CA VAL A 59 8.22 2.74 -11.20
C VAL A 59 8.63 1.34 -11.66
N LYS A 60 9.68 1.18 -12.48
CA LYS A 60 10.11 -0.13 -12.97
C LYS A 60 10.61 -1.03 -11.86
N SER A 61 11.19 -0.46 -10.82
CA SER A 61 11.60 -1.21 -9.62
C SER A 61 10.37 -1.68 -8.83
N TYR A 62 9.34 -0.83 -8.71
CA TYR A 62 8.06 -1.20 -8.09
C TYR A 62 7.30 -2.30 -8.87
N GLU A 63 7.39 -2.32 -10.21
CA GLU A 63 6.78 -3.39 -11.02
C GLU A 63 7.42 -4.76 -10.76
N LYS A 64 8.75 -4.78 -10.54
CA LYS A 64 9.54 -6.00 -10.40
C LYS A 64 9.59 -6.55 -8.98
N GLU A 65 9.33 -5.71 -7.98
CA GLU A 65 9.49 -6.07 -6.59
C GLU A 65 8.33 -6.93 -6.06
N TYR A 66 8.63 -7.74 -5.03
CA TYR A 66 7.67 -8.66 -4.39
C TYR A 66 7.37 -8.30 -2.94
N CYS A 67 7.97 -7.22 -2.43
CA CYS A 67 7.85 -6.83 -1.02
C CYS A 67 6.74 -5.83 -0.76
N TYR A 68 6.06 -5.32 -1.80
CA TYR A 68 4.96 -4.34 -1.69
C TYR A 68 5.36 -3.03 -0.98
N PHE A 69 6.60 -2.55 -1.13
CA PHE A 69 7.08 -1.37 -0.43
C PHE A 69 6.14 -0.17 -0.54
N GLY A 70 5.61 0.29 0.61
CA GLY A 70 4.74 1.44 0.72
C GLY A 70 3.38 1.34 0.02
N ALA A 71 3.08 0.22 -0.64
CA ALA A 71 1.90 0.08 -1.48
C ALA A 71 0.57 0.09 -0.70
N THR A 72 -0.47 0.61 -1.34
CA THR A 72 -1.86 0.38 -0.94
C THR A 72 -2.28 -1.00 -1.39
N VAL A 73 -2.56 -1.88 -0.43
CA VAL A 73 -2.96 -3.26 -0.68
C VAL A 73 -4.47 -3.41 -0.53
N GLY A 74 -5.10 -4.03 -1.50
CA GLY A 74 -6.55 -4.30 -1.57
C GLY A 74 -6.91 -5.08 -2.84
N ARG A 75 -8.22 -5.52 -2.99
CA ARG A 75 -9.32 -5.32 -1.99
C ARG A 75 -9.03 -5.92 -0.62
N TYR A 76 -8.34 -7.07 -0.56
CA TYR A 76 -8.09 -7.83 0.66
C TYR A 76 -6.59 -8.01 0.89
N ALA A 77 -6.09 -7.43 1.96
CA ALA A 77 -4.71 -7.57 2.39
C ALA A 77 -4.50 -8.88 3.14
N ASN A 78 -3.26 -9.40 3.08
CA ASN A 78 -2.86 -10.67 3.65
C ASN A 78 -3.50 -11.86 2.91
N ARG A 79 -3.56 -13.03 3.55
CA ARG A 79 -3.93 -14.30 2.91
C ARG A 79 -5.40 -14.64 3.08
N ILE A 80 -5.96 -15.21 2.01
CA ILE A 80 -7.23 -15.94 2.05
C ILE A 80 -6.90 -17.39 1.71
N SER A 81 -7.20 -18.28 2.67
CA SER A 81 -6.93 -19.71 2.55
C SER A 81 -7.65 -20.32 1.34
N ASP A 82 -6.99 -21.27 0.69
CA ASP A 82 -7.47 -22.01 -0.49
C ASP A 82 -7.91 -21.11 -1.66
N ALA A 83 -7.48 -19.84 -1.67
CA ALA A 83 -7.87 -18.84 -2.66
C ALA A 83 -9.38 -18.80 -2.93
N LYS A 84 -10.20 -18.83 -1.86
CA LYS A 84 -11.65 -18.81 -1.94
C LYS A 84 -12.27 -17.96 -0.86
N VAL A 85 -13.35 -17.27 -1.19
CA VAL A 85 -14.14 -16.49 -0.24
C VAL A 85 -15.63 -16.80 -0.43
N ASN A 86 -16.37 -16.95 0.67
CA ASN A 86 -17.83 -17.07 0.64
C ASN A 86 -18.46 -15.72 0.99
N ILE A 87 -19.28 -15.20 0.11
CA ILE A 87 -20.00 -13.94 0.29
C ILE A 87 -21.47 -14.21 0.00
N ASP A 88 -22.35 -13.98 0.98
CA ASP A 88 -23.80 -14.23 0.89
C ASP A 88 -24.15 -15.65 0.41
N GLY A 89 -23.35 -16.67 0.84
CA GLY A 89 -23.56 -18.06 0.49
C GLY A 89 -23.03 -18.48 -0.90
N VAL A 90 -22.42 -17.55 -1.64
CA VAL A 90 -21.79 -17.83 -2.94
C VAL A 90 -20.27 -17.93 -2.76
N GLU A 91 -19.68 -19.04 -3.22
CA GLU A 91 -18.22 -19.20 -3.25
C GLU A 91 -17.64 -18.49 -4.47
N TYR A 92 -16.68 -17.59 -4.21
CA TYR A 92 -15.88 -16.91 -5.23
C TYR A 92 -14.45 -17.44 -5.20
N LYS A 93 -13.92 -17.77 -6.38
CA LYS A 93 -12.54 -18.21 -6.55
C LYS A 93 -11.66 -17.00 -6.80
N LEU A 94 -10.55 -16.95 -6.08
CA LEU A 94 -9.51 -15.93 -6.20
C LEU A 94 -8.28 -16.50 -6.91
N GLU A 95 -7.32 -15.66 -7.24
CA GLU A 95 -6.03 -16.11 -7.74
C GLU A 95 -5.20 -16.75 -6.62
N ALA A 96 -4.72 -17.97 -6.82
CA ALA A 96 -3.77 -18.63 -5.93
C ALA A 96 -2.35 -18.19 -6.31
N ASN A 97 -1.86 -17.10 -5.71
CA ASN A 97 -0.56 -16.49 -6.00
C ASN A 97 0.47 -16.70 -4.87
N ASP A 98 0.08 -17.39 -3.80
CA ASP A 98 0.97 -17.79 -2.70
C ASP A 98 0.66 -19.24 -2.28
N ASN A 99 1.27 -20.20 -2.97
CA ASN A 99 0.92 -21.62 -2.93
C ASN A 99 -0.57 -21.83 -3.26
N GLU A 100 -1.35 -22.37 -2.33
CA GLU A 100 -2.80 -22.58 -2.49
C GLU A 100 -3.64 -21.36 -2.07
N ASN A 101 -3.00 -20.32 -1.50
CA ASN A 101 -3.68 -19.16 -0.94
C ASN A 101 -3.70 -17.98 -1.91
N SER A 102 -4.67 -17.09 -1.72
CA SER A 102 -4.62 -15.75 -2.32
C SER A 102 -3.92 -14.80 -1.38
N LEU A 103 -2.88 -14.12 -1.86
CA LEU A 103 -2.14 -13.09 -1.12
C LEU A 103 -2.36 -11.73 -1.77
N HIS A 104 -2.80 -10.76 -0.96
CA HIS A 104 -2.90 -9.36 -1.36
C HIS A 104 -3.74 -9.12 -2.63
N SER A 105 -4.80 -9.94 -2.81
CA SER A 105 -5.71 -9.91 -3.95
C SER A 105 -5.09 -10.29 -5.31
N GLY A 106 -4.03 -11.10 -5.29
CA GLY A 106 -3.46 -11.64 -6.52
C GLY A 106 -2.49 -10.71 -7.26
N SER A 107 -2.12 -11.13 -8.46
CA SER A 107 -1.09 -10.47 -9.28
C SER A 107 -1.49 -9.11 -9.85
N ASN A 108 -2.79 -8.81 -9.94
CA ASN A 108 -3.34 -7.53 -10.40
C ASN A 108 -4.05 -6.76 -9.28
N GLY A 109 -3.70 -7.01 -8.02
CA GLY A 109 -4.21 -6.27 -6.88
C GLY A 109 -3.88 -4.77 -6.94
N PHE A 110 -4.47 -3.99 -6.05
CA PHE A 110 -4.37 -2.53 -6.03
C PHE A 110 -2.93 -2.00 -6.02
N SER A 111 -2.01 -2.73 -5.41
CA SER A 111 -0.58 -2.43 -5.34
C SER A 111 0.16 -2.47 -6.70
N LYS A 112 -0.42 -3.10 -7.71
CA LYS A 112 0.20 -3.29 -9.04
C LYS A 112 -0.52 -2.50 -10.15
N ARG A 113 -1.37 -1.57 -9.77
CA ARG A 113 -2.18 -0.77 -10.71
C ARG A 113 -1.87 0.73 -10.56
N LEU A 114 -2.10 1.48 -11.64
CA LEU A 114 -2.07 2.93 -11.59
C LEU A 114 -3.40 3.46 -11.04
N TRP A 115 -3.31 4.41 -10.13
CA TRP A 115 -4.43 5.13 -9.54
C TRP A 115 -4.54 6.52 -10.13
N THR A 116 -5.74 7.06 -10.17
CA THR A 116 -5.98 8.43 -10.60
C THR A 116 -5.92 9.38 -9.40
N VAL A 117 -5.27 10.52 -9.55
CA VAL A 117 -5.34 11.57 -8.53
C VAL A 117 -6.70 12.24 -8.59
N LYS A 118 -7.48 12.10 -7.52
CA LYS A 118 -8.80 12.71 -7.37
C LYS A 118 -8.71 14.15 -6.83
N GLU A 119 -7.84 14.34 -5.85
CA GLU A 119 -7.60 15.65 -5.22
C GLU A 119 -6.15 15.74 -4.72
N GLN A 120 -5.54 16.92 -4.81
CA GLN A 120 -4.22 17.21 -4.25
C GLN A 120 -4.19 18.60 -3.62
N LYS A 121 -3.75 18.66 -2.36
CA LYS A 121 -3.43 19.88 -1.59
C LYS A 121 -1.96 19.87 -1.19
N ALA A 122 -1.52 20.87 -0.46
CA ALA A 122 -0.13 20.95 0.01
C ALA A 122 0.22 19.82 1.00
N ASP A 123 -0.72 19.45 1.85
CA ASP A 123 -0.60 18.49 2.95
C ASP A 123 -1.39 17.20 2.75
N GLU A 124 -2.14 17.09 1.64
CA GLU A 124 -3.07 15.99 1.42
C GLU A 124 -3.13 15.59 -0.06
N ILE A 125 -3.24 14.30 -0.34
CA ILE A 125 -3.53 13.76 -1.68
C ILE A 125 -4.50 12.59 -1.57
N THR A 126 -5.47 12.55 -2.47
CA THR A 126 -6.42 11.44 -2.62
C THR A 126 -6.21 10.78 -3.97
N PHE A 127 -5.95 9.49 -3.95
CA PHE A 127 -5.94 8.63 -5.13
C PHE A 127 -7.24 7.83 -5.18
N GLU A 128 -7.75 7.60 -6.40
CA GLU A 128 -8.95 6.81 -6.67
C GLU A 128 -8.64 5.68 -7.65
N ILE A 129 -9.26 4.52 -7.45
CA ILE A 129 -9.24 3.40 -8.39
C ILE A 129 -10.64 2.83 -8.58
N GLU A 130 -10.98 2.54 -9.83
CA GLU A 130 -12.14 1.74 -10.19
C GLU A 130 -11.74 0.27 -10.31
N ASP A 131 -12.59 -0.61 -9.80
CA ASP A 131 -12.35 -2.04 -9.76
C ASP A 131 -13.60 -2.78 -10.23
N ALA A 132 -13.51 -3.47 -11.35
CA ALA A 132 -14.65 -4.10 -11.99
C ALA A 132 -15.17 -5.33 -11.22
N ASP A 133 -16.44 -5.67 -11.44
CA ASP A 133 -17.04 -6.90 -10.92
C ASP A 133 -16.20 -8.12 -11.31
N LEU A 134 -15.84 -8.94 -10.33
CA LEU A 134 -15.00 -10.12 -10.44
C LEU A 134 -13.54 -9.85 -10.85
N GLU A 135 -13.10 -8.60 -10.90
CA GLU A 135 -11.66 -8.35 -10.97
C GLU A 135 -11.00 -8.87 -9.68
N GLN A 136 -9.88 -9.60 -9.80
CA GLN A 136 -9.26 -10.41 -8.73
C GLN A 136 -10.19 -11.47 -8.09
N GLY A 137 -11.37 -11.72 -8.67
CA GLY A 137 -12.37 -12.70 -8.19
C GLY A 137 -13.36 -12.16 -7.17
N PHE A 138 -13.29 -10.91 -6.75
CA PHE A 138 -14.23 -10.32 -5.79
C PHE A 138 -15.47 -9.76 -6.51
N PRO A 139 -16.71 -10.02 -5.98
CA PRO A 139 -17.92 -9.50 -6.60
C PRO A 139 -18.12 -8.01 -6.42
N GLY A 140 -18.84 -7.41 -7.35
CA GLY A 140 -19.25 -6.01 -7.36
C GLY A 140 -18.25 -5.08 -8.01
N ASN A 141 -18.78 -4.13 -8.81
CA ASN A 141 -18.00 -2.98 -9.23
C ASN A 141 -17.74 -2.09 -8.01
N ALA A 142 -16.51 -1.66 -7.84
CA ALA A 142 -16.12 -0.83 -6.71
C ALA A 142 -15.39 0.43 -7.15
N VAL A 143 -15.56 1.50 -6.39
CA VAL A 143 -14.73 2.70 -6.43
C VAL A 143 -14.08 2.84 -5.07
N VAL A 144 -12.77 2.96 -5.06
CA VAL A 144 -11.98 3.01 -3.83
C VAL A 144 -11.09 4.25 -3.85
N ASP A 145 -11.16 5.02 -2.76
CA ASP A 145 -10.28 6.15 -2.50
C ASP A 145 -9.29 5.81 -1.40
N VAL A 146 -8.05 6.26 -1.54
CA VAL A 146 -7.09 6.37 -0.46
C VAL A 146 -6.61 7.80 -0.33
N THR A 147 -6.77 8.39 0.86
CA THR A 147 -6.30 9.73 1.17
C THR A 147 -5.10 9.65 2.10
N PHE A 148 -4.01 10.28 1.70
CA PHE A 148 -2.83 10.49 2.53
C PHE A 148 -2.78 11.94 2.98
N LYS A 149 -2.67 12.18 4.30
CA LYS A 149 -2.65 13.50 4.88
C LYS A 149 -1.56 13.64 5.92
N VAL A 150 -0.69 14.63 5.74
CA VAL A 150 0.27 15.04 6.78
C VAL A 150 -0.41 16.05 7.69
N THR A 151 -0.62 15.65 8.95
CA THR A 151 -1.31 16.48 9.93
C THR A 151 -0.41 17.59 10.50
N GLY A 152 -1.00 18.60 11.14
CA GLY A 152 -0.27 19.63 11.87
C GLY A 152 0.56 19.10 13.05
N GLU A 153 0.26 17.89 13.52
CA GLU A 153 0.95 17.19 14.61
C GLU A 153 2.07 16.27 14.12
N ASN A 154 2.49 16.41 12.86
CA ASN A 154 3.52 15.58 12.22
C ASN A 154 3.18 14.09 12.14
N ALA A 155 1.90 13.74 12.02
CA ALA A 155 1.45 12.39 11.72
C ALA A 155 1.09 12.25 10.23
N LEU A 156 1.28 11.06 9.66
CA LEU A 156 0.71 10.67 8.37
C LEU A 156 -0.58 9.88 8.62
N ALA A 157 -1.72 10.48 8.30
CA ALA A 157 -3.02 9.79 8.29
C ALA A 157 -3.23 9.14 6.92
N ILE A 158 -3.70 7.89 6.92
CA ILE A 158 -4.08 7.13 5.72
C ILE A 158 -5.53 6.71 5.89
N ILE A 159 -6.40 7.19 5.00
CA ILE A 159 -7.86 7.02 5.11
C ILE A 159 -8.35 6.30 3.86
N TYR A 160 -9.05 5.19 4.06
CA TYR A 160 -9.64 4.40 2.99
C TYR A 160 -11.16 4.62 2.95
N ASN A 161 -11.69 4.86 1.75
CA ASN A 161 -13.12 4.86 1.48
C ASN A 161 -13.39 3.93 0.30
N ALA A 162 -14.39 3.07 0.43
CA ALA A 162 -14.79 2.15 -0.62
C ALA A 162 -16.30 2.09 -0.76
N LYS A 163 -16.78 2.02 -2.00
CA LYS A 163 -18.18 1.77 -2.34
C LYS A 163 -18.25 0.69 -3.38
N ALA A 164 -19.18 -0.23 -3.23
CA ALA A 164 -19.45 -1.27 -4.22
C ALA A 164 -20.95 -1.36 -4.51
N ASP A 165 -21.30 -1.86 -5.69
CA ASP A 165 -22.70 -2.07 -6.12
C ASP A 165 -23.29 -3.42 -5.69
N LYS A 166 -22.46 -4.32 -5.14
CA LYS A 166 -22.84 -5.61 -4.55
C LYS A 166 -22.15 -5.82 -3.21
N THR A 167 -22.67 -6.75 -2.39
CA THR A 167 -21.96 -7.23 -1.20
C THR A 167 -20.59 -7.77 -1.63
N THR A 168 -19.55 -7.27 -0.98
CA THR A 168 -18.17 -7.68 -1.22
C THR A 168 -17.33 -7.44 0.04
N THR A 169 -16.04 -7.76 0.01
CA THR A 169 -15.16 -7.58 1.17
C THR A 169 -14.07 -6.57 0.88
N PHE A 170 -13.74 -5.76 1.89
CA PHE A 170 -12.58 -4.87 1.89
C PHE A 170 -11.79 -5.07 3.19
N ASN A 171 -10.51 -5.29 3.07
CA ASN A 171 -9.53 -5.32 4.15
C ASN A 171 -8.24 -4.68 3.63
N MET A 172 -8.17 -3.36 3.68
CA MET A 172 -7.08 -2.61 3.06
C MET A 172 -5.99 -2.27 4.06
N THR A 173 -4.76 -2.16 3.57
CA THR A 173 -3.62 -1.71 4.37
C THR A 173 -2.61 -0.93 3.53
N ASN A 174 -1.72 -0.20 4.21
CA ASN A 174 -0.49 0.32 3.63
C ASN A 174 0.68 -0.59 4.04
N HIS A 175 1.52 -0.93 3.08
CA HIS A 175 2.59 -1.93 3.25
C HIS A 175 3.98 -1.28 3.40
N SER A 176 4.07 -0.15 4.10
CA SER A 176 5.36 0.50 4.36
C SER A 176 6.25 -0.32 5.30
N TYR A 177 7.54 -0.35 5.00
CA TYR A 177 8.59 -0.93 5.83
C TYR A 177 9.40 0.20 6.46
N PHE A 178 9.38 0.28 7.78
CA PHE A 178 10.02 1.36 8.52
C PHE A 178 11.43 1.01 8.97
N ASN A 179 12.37 1.95 8.81
CA ASN A 179 13.66 1.98 9.46
C ASN A 179 13.89 3.37 10.07
N LEU A 180 13.62 3.51 11.36
CA LEU A 180 13.73 4.80 12.06
C LEU A 180 15.16 5.33 12.16
N ASN A 181 16.18 4.50 11.90
CA ASN A 181 17.57 4.92 11.79
C ASN A 181 17.89 5.55 10.42
N GLY A 182 16.96 5.47 9.48
CA GLY A 182 17.06 5.96 8.11
C GLY A 182 17.07 4.85 7.07
N HIS A 183 16.51 5.12 5.90
CA HIS A 183 16.31 4.23 4.77
C HIS A 183 17.51 3.30 4.49
N ALA A 184 18.72 3.85 4.44
CA ALA A 184 19.94 3.11 4.07
C ALA A 184 20.85 2.81 5.28
N SER A 185 20.36 2.88 6.51
CA SER A 185 21.18 2.71 7.72
C SER A 185 21.52 1.25 8.08
N GLY A 186 21.01 0.28 7.33
CA GLY A 186 21.22 -1.15 7.58
C GLY A 186 20.11 -1.78 8.43
N SER A 187 20.49 -2.61 9.40
CA SER A 187 19.57 -3.45 10.16
C SER A 187 18.61 -2.67 11.07
N VAL A 188 17.38 -3.15 11.20
CA VAL A 188 16.33 -2.68 12.12
C VAL A 188 16.32 -3.42 13.46
N TYR A 189 17.22 -4.34 13.72
CA TYR A 189 17.18 -5.21 14.91
C TYR A 189 17.38 -4.48 16.24
N THR A 190 17.81 -3.22 16.20
CA THR A 190 17.91 -2.37 17.40
C THR A 190 16.62 -1.60 17.72
N HIS A 191 15.58 -1.74 16.88
CA HIS A 191 14.29 -1.12 17.13
C HIS A 191 13.55 -1.86 18.25
N THR A 192 12.78 -1.10 19.03
CA THR A 192 11.86 -1.66 20.01
C THR A 192 10.44 -1.52 19.50
N LEU A 193 9.68 -2.61 19.52
CA LEU A 193 8.27 -2.65 19.14
C LEU A 193 7.42 -2.93 20.38
N GLN A 194 6.41 -2.09 20.62
CA GLN A 194 5.38 -2.30 21.62
C GLN A 194 4.02 -2.37 20.94
N ILE A 195 3.25 -3.42 21.24
CA ILE A 195 1.91 -3.63 20.67
C ILE A 195 0.92 -3.76 21.83
N ASN A 196 -0.12 -2.92 21.84
CA ASN A 196 -1.20 -3.00 22.83
C ASN A 196 -2.23 -4.07 22.41
N ALA A 197 -1.81 -5.33 22.44
CA ALA A 197 -2.64 -6.48 22.09
C ALA A 197 -2.32 -7.66 22.99
N GLU A 198 -3.36 -8.38 23.44
CA GLU A 198 -3.22 -9.61 24.23
C GLU A 198 -3.11 -10.85 23.36
N HIS A 199 -3.55 -10.75 22.09
CA HIS A 199 -3.59 -11.85 21.14
C HIS A 199 -3.03 -11.45 19.79
N TYR A 200 -2.59 -12.41 19.01
CA TYR A 200 -2.19 -12.25 17.61
C TYR A 200 -2.74 -13.42 16.78
N THR A 201 -2.88 -13.21 15.47
CA THR A 201 -3.26 -14.27 14.54
C THR A 201 -2.02 -15.04 14.09
N PRO A 202 -1.84 -16.30 14.52
CA PRO A 202 -0.68 -17.10 14.12
C PRO A 202 -0.80 -17.48 12.62
N VAL A 203 0.36 -17.62 11.97
CA VAL A 203 0.45 -18.18 10.62
C VAL A 203 0.98 -19.60 10.77
N GLU A 204 0.24 -20.60 10.25
CA GLU A 204 0.79 -21.94 10.06
C GLU A 204 1.75 -21.89 8.86
N PHE A 205 3.03 -22.11 9.12
CA PHE A 205 3.96 -22.35 8.02
C PHE A 205 3.59 -23.70 7.40
N ALA A 206 3.24 -23.71 6.11
CA ALA A 206 3.10 -24.96 5.37
C ALA A 206 4.35 -25.81 5.64
N LYS A 207 4.16 -27.07 6.06
CA LYS A 207 5.28 -28.00 6.26
C LYS A 207 6.07 -28.00 4.96
N ALA A 208 7.33 -27.60 5.04
CA ALA A 208 8.25 -27.79 3.95
C ALA A 208 8.18 -29.29 3.60
N ASN A 209 7.75 -29.61 2.38
CA ASN A 209 7.81 -30.98 1.91
C ASN A 209 9.29 -31.40 1.97
N THR A 210 9.61 -32.22 2.97
CA THR A 210 10.90 -32.94 3.04
C THR A 210 10.93 -34.02 1.98
#